data_059ad31aeac5a936781198d1b0f6540a
#
_entry.id   059ad31aeac5a936781198d1b0f6540a
#
_cell.length_a   1.000
_cell.length_b   1.000
_cell.length_c   1.000
_cell.angle_alpha   90.00
_cell.angle_beta   90.00
_cell.angle_gamma   90.00
#
_symmetry.space_group_name_H-M   'P 1'
#
loop_
_entity.id
_entity.type
_entity.pdbx_description
1 polymer ?
#
loop_
_entity_poly.entity_id
_entity_poly.type
_entity_poly.pdbx_seq_one_letter_code
_entity_poly.pdbx_strand_id
1 'polypeptide(L)'
;WLPDAMEGPTPVSALIHAATMVTAGVFMVCRLSPMFEVSHTALTVVTYVGAATALFAATVGTVQTDIKRVIAYSTCSQLGYMFFAAGVGAYGAAMFHLFTHAFFKALLFLGAGSVIIGMHHEQDMRHYGGLWRKIPWTFAAMTAGTLAITGVGIAGVFGFAGFYSKDAIIEAAFANNTQAGGVAFAIGVFAALLT
;
A
#
# COMPACT_ATOMS: atom_id res chain seq x y z
N TRP A 1 -2.58 -15.62 -3.25
CA TRP A 1 -3.53 -16.09 -2.23
C TRP A 1 -4.11 -14.95 -1.38
N LEU A 2 -3.33 -13.91 -1.13
CA LEU A 2 -3.76 -12.78 -0.28
C LEU A 2 -5.01 -12.06 -0.84
N PRO A 3 -5.10 -11.71 -2.14
CA PRO A 3 -6.33 -11.16 -2.71
C PRO A 3 -7.50 -12.14 -2.75
N ASP A 4 -7.24 -13.44 -2.73
CA ASP A 4 -8.30 -14.47 -2.70
C ASP A 4 -8.86 -14.67 -1.28
N ALA A 5 -8.16 -14.21 -0.25
CA ALA A 5 -8.64 -14.20 1.14
C ALA A 5 -9.74 -13.15 1.42
N MET A 6 -10.35 -12.58 0.36
CA MET A 6 -11.43 -11.59 0.45
C MET A 6 -12.83 -12.18 0.67
N GLU A 7 -12.95 -13.49 0.79
CA GLU A 7 -14.23 -14.17 1.05
C GLU A 7 -14.81 -13.90 2.44
N GLY A 8 -13.96 -13.52 3.39
CA GLY A 8 -14.37 -13.21 4.76
C GLY A 8 -15.11 -11.87 4.91
N PRO A 9 -15.73 -11.62 6.08
CA PRO A 9 -16.36 -10.33 6.39
C PRO A 9 -15.36 -9.17 6.24
N THR A 10 -15.82 -8.01 5.76
CA THR A 10 -14.95 -6.86 5.49
C THR A 10 -14.14 -6.36 6.69
N PRO A 11 -14.66 -6.36 7.94
CA PRO A 11 -13.85 -6.00 9.11
C PRO A 11 -12.66 -6.93 9.33
N VAL A 12 -12.79 -8.24 9.01
CA VAL A 12 -11.69 -9.20 9.08
C VAL A 12 -10.67 -8.91 7.98
N SER A 13 -11.13 -8.61 6.77
CA SER A 13 -10.27 -8.18 5.67
C SER A 13 -9.49 -6.90 6.05
N ALA A 14 -10.15 -5.92 6.69
CA ALA A 14 -9.51 -4.72 7.18
C ALA A 14 -8.39 -5.03 8.18
N LEU A 15 -8.63 -5.91 9.16
CA LEU A 15 -7.64 -6.29 10.15
C LEU A 15 -6.44 -6.99 9.52
N ILE A 16 -6.66 -7.97 8.65
CA ILE A 16 -5.61 -8.76 7.98
C ILE A 16 -4.74 -7.86 7.11
N HIS A 17 -5.34 -7.00 6.28
CA HIS A 17 -4.63 -6.23 5.24
C HIS A 17 -4.11 -4.87 5.73
N ALA A 18 -4.62 -4.33 6.83
CA ALA A 18 -4.17 -3.03 7.31
C ALA A 18 -2.88 -3.12 8.14
N ALA A 19 -2.89 -3.92 9.22
CA ALA A 19 -1.87 -3.78 10.26
C ALA A 19 -1.33 -5.10 10.84
N THR A 20 -1.85 -6.27 10.46
CA THR A 20 -1.51 -7.50 11.18
C THR A 20 -0.73 -8.49 10.32
N MET A 21 -1.41 -9.44 9.68
CA MET A 21 -0.76 -10.57 9.02
C MET A 21 0.20 -10.17 7.89
N VAL A 22 -0.22 -9.22 7.07
CA VAL A 22 0.56 -8.82 5.88
C VAL A 22 1.79 -7.99 6.22
N THR A 23 1.79 -7.27 7.33
CA THR A 23 2.90 -6.41 7.76
C THR A 23 3.99 -7.17 8.52
N ALA A 24 3.71 -8.40 8.96
CA ALA A 24 4.64 -9.22 9.74
C ALA A 24 5.98 -9.45 9.01
N GLY A 25 5.96 -9.66 7.69
CA GLY A 25 7.18 -9.85 6.90
C GLY A 25 8.06 -8.60 6.85
N VAL A 26 7.45 -7.42 6.66
CA VAL A 26 8.19 -6.14 6.68
C VAL A 26 8.78 -5.90 8.06
N PHE A 27 7.98 -6.10 9.11
CA PHE A 27 8.45 -5.97 10.49
C PHE A 27 9.60 -6.93 10.79
N MET A 28 9.52 -8.18 10.32
CA MET A 28 10.59 -9.17 10.49
C MET A 28 11.90 -8.69 9.85
N VAL A 29 11.87 -8.24 8.59
CA VAL A 29 13.07 -7.73 7.90
C VAL A 29 13.66 -6.54 8.64
N CYS A 30 12.83 -5.57 9.06
CA CYS A 30 13.28 -4.41 9.82
C CYS A 30 13.83 -4.80 11.19
N ARG A 31 13.22 -5.76 11.88
CA ARG A 31 13.66 -6.24 13.20
C ARG A 31 14.98 -6.99 13.15
N LEU A 32 15.19 -7.74 12.07
CA LEU A 32 16.40 -8.50 11.82
C LEU A 32 17.41 -7.74 10.95
N SER A 33 17.30 -6.41 10.87
CA SER A 33 18.19 -5.57 10.06
C SER A 33 19.68 -5.88 10.27
N PRO A 34 20.20 -6.11 11.51
CA PRO A 34 21.61 -6.44 11.67
C PRO A 34 22.05 -7.73 10.97
N MET A 35 21.13 -8.68 10.80
CA MET A 35 21.41 -9.92 10.06
C MET A 35 21.36 -9.69 8.54
N PHE A 36 20.42 -8.86 8.06
CA PHE A 36 20.31 -8.53 6.64
C PHE A 36 21.48 -7.68 6.16
N GLU A 37 21.96 -6.75 6.98
CA GLU A 37 23.09 -5.87 6.66
C GLU A 37 24.41 -6.62 6.46
N VAL A 38 24.59 -7.78 7.08
CA VAL A 38 25.77 -8.65 6.86
C VAL A 38 25.78 -9.24 5.45
N SER A 39 24.61 -9.41 4.82
CA SER A 39 24.49 -10.02 3.50
C SER A 39 23.97 -9.04 2.45
N HIS A 40 24.86 -8.44 1.71
CA HIS A 40 24.52 -7.56 0.58
C HIS A 40 23.60 -8.25 -0.46
N THR A 41 23.80 -9.55 -0.68
CA THR A 41 22.95 -10.34 -1.58
C THR A 41 21.52 -10.43 -1.08
N ALA A 42 21.32 -10.63 0.22
CA ALA A 42 19.97 -10.70 0.81
C ALA A 42 19.23 -9.36 0.63
N LEU A 43 19.88 -8.23 0.92
CA LEU A 43 19.29 -6.90 0.73
C LEU A 43 18.94 -6.64 -0.74
N THR A 44 19.82 -7.02 -1.66
CA THR A 44 19.57 -6.89 -3.10
C THR A 44 18.35 -7.70 -3.54
N VAL A 45 18.21 -8.95 -3.07
CA VAL A 45 17.03 -9.79 -3.37
C VAL A 45 15.77 -9.17 -2.80
N VAL A 46 15.78 -8.69 -1.55
CA VAL A 46 14.63 -8.02 -0.92
C VAL A 46 14.22 -6.79 -1.72
N THR A 47 15.19 -6.00 -2.20
CA THR A 47 14.94 -4.81 -3.02
C THR A 47 14.25 -5.15 -4.34
N TYR A 48 14.79 -6.10 -5.11
CA TYR A 48 14.21 -6.46 -6.40
C TYR A 48 12.85 -7.14 -6.28
N VAL A 49 12.67 -8.05 -5.34
CA VAL A 49 11.39 -8.71 -5.09
C VAL A 49 10.35 -7.71 -4.62
N GLY A 50 10.73 -6.77 -3.73
CA GLY A 50 9.86 -5.69 -3.27
C GLY A 50 9.41 -4.79 -4.43
N ALA A 51 10.35 -4.32 -5.26
CA ALA A 51 10.04 -3.46 -6.40
C ALA A 51 9.17 -4.18 -7.45
N ALA A 52 9.50 -5.42 -7.79
CA ALA A 52 8.70 -6.23 -8.72
C ALA A 52 7.28 -6.46 -8.20
N THR A 53 7.13 -6.73 -6.90
CA THR A 53 5.82 -6.89 -6.26
C THR A 53 5.02 -5.59 -6.29
N ALA A 54 5.65 -4.45 -6.02
CA ALA A 54 4.99 -3.14 -6.06
C ALA A 54 4.39 -2.87 -7.44
N LEU A 55 5.16 -3.10 -8.50
CA LEU A 55 4.71 -2.88 -9.88
C LEU A 55 3.64 -3.89 -10.29
N PHE A 56 3.91 -5.18 -10.11
CA PHE A 56 3.00 -6.24 -10.53
C PHE A 56 1.62 -6.12 -9.85
N ALA A 57 1.60 -5.91 -8.54
CA ALA A 57 0.34 -5.76 -7.82
C ALA A 57 -0.40 -4.47 -8.22
N ALA A 58 0.32 -3.37 -8.50
CA ALA A 58 -0.31 -2.14 -8.99
C ALA A 58 -1.00 -2.37 -10.35
N THR A 59 -0.31 -2.99 -11.32
CA THR A 59 -0.88 -3.27 -12.64
C THR A 59 -2.10 -4.19 -12.58
N VAL A 60 -2.07 -5.24 -11.75
CA VAL A 60 -3.21 -6.14 -11.57
C VAL A 60 -4.38 -5.41 -10.89
N GLY A 61 -4.07 -4.52 -9.92
CA GLY A 61 -5.09 -3.72 -9.23
C GLY A 61 -5.92 -2.83 -10.15
N THR A 62 -5.32 -2.29 -11.23
CA THR A 62 -6.02 -1.41 -12.18
C THR A 62 -7.09 -2.11 -13.02
N VAL A 63 -7.05 -3.43 -13.14
CA VAL A 63 -8.00 -4.21 -13.94
C VAL A 63 -9.03 -4.97 -13.10
N GLN A 64 -8.98 -4.84 -11.77
CA GLN A 64 -9.97 -5.47 -10.89
C GLN A 64 -11.28 -4.67 -10.89
N THR A 65 -12.39 -5.39 -10.82
CA THR A 65 -13.74 -4.79 -10.72
C THR A 65 -14.36 -4.92 -9.35
N ASP A 66 -13.86 -5.83 -8.52
CA ASP A 66 -14.28 -6.04 -7.13
C ASP A 66 -13.60 -5.04 -6.20
N ILE A 67 -14.39 -4.27 -5.43
CA ILE A 67 -13.89 -3.22 -4.54
C ILE A 67 -12.89 -3.76 -3.49
N LYS A 68 -13.12 -4.95 -2.93
CA LYS A 68 -12.20 -5.55 -1.97
C LYS A 68 -10.90 -5.98 -2.63
N ARG A 69 -10.97 -6.57 -3.83
CA ARG A 69 -9.78 -7.00 -4.57
C ARG A 69 -8.91 -5.82 -5.00
N VAL A 70 -9.50 -4.70 -5.45
CA VAL A 70 -8.75 -3.47 -5.75
C VAL A 70 -7.94 -3.01 -4.53
N ILE A 71 -8.58 -2.95 -3.36
CA ILE A 71 -7.92 -2.52 -2.13
C ILE A 71 -6.86 -3.54 -1.69
N ALA A 72 -7.08 -4.84 -1.90
CA ALA A 72 -6.13 -5.90 -1.57
C ALA A 72 -4.88 -5.87 -2.47
N TYR A 73 -5.03 -5.73 -3.79
CA TYR A 73 -3.88 -5.57 -4.70
C TYR A 73 -3.10 -4.29 -4.42
N SER A 74 -3.79 -3.21 -4.11
CA SER A 74 -3.17 -1.98 -3.64
C SER A 74 -2.38 -2.22 -2.33
N THR A 75 -2.84 -3.08 -1.41
CA THR A 75 -2.08 -3.49 -0.23
C THR A 75 -0.80 -4.23 -0.63
N CYS A 76 -0.88 -5.21 -1.53
CA CYS A 76 0.30 -5.93 -2.02
C CYS A 76 1.33 -4.97 -2.64
N SER A 77 0.88 -3.98 -3.41
CA SER A 77 1.75 -2.94 -3.97
C SER A 77 2.45 -2.13 -2.88
N GLN A 78 1.72 -1.65 -1.87
CA GLN A 78 2.30 -0.88 -0.76
C GLN A 78 3.28 -1.69 0.08
N LEU A 79 3.03 -2.99 0.29
CA LEU A 79 4.00 -3.89 0.92
C LEU A 79 5.28 -3.99 0.10
N GLY A 80 5.17 -4.06 -1.22
CA GLY A 80 6.32 -4.01 -2.12
C GLY A 80 7.19 -2.77 -1.87
N TYR A 81 6.58 -1.59 -1.69
CA TYR A 81 7.28 -0.36 -1.31
C TYR A 81 8.06 -0.51 0.00
N MET A 82 7.42 -1.07 1.02
CA MET A 82 8.06 -1.27 2.33
C MET A 82 9.23 -2.25 2.24
N PHE A 83 9.08 -3.33 1.44
CA PHE A 83 10.16 -4.29 1.25
C PHE A 83 11.35 -3.71 0.51
N PHE A 84 11.16 -3.00 -0.60
CA PHE A 84 12.31 -2.40 -1.26
C PHE A 84 12.94 -1.26 -0.44
N ALA A 85 12.15 -0.52 0.34
CA ALA A 85 12.69 0.44 1.29
C ALA A 85 13.60 -0.22 2.34
N ALA A 86 13.15 -1.33 2.92
CA ALA A 86 13.97 -2.12 3.84
C ALA A 86 15.22 -2.69 3.13
N GLY A 87 15.08 -3.13 1.88
CA GLY A 87 16.18 -3.67 1.07
C GLY A 87 17.28 -2.65 0.72
N VAL A 88 16.92 -1.38 0.56
CA VAL A 88 17.92 -0.30 0.39
C VAL A 88 18.45 0.25 1.74
N GLY A 89 18.10 -0.39 2.86
CA GLY A 89 18.54 0.01 4.20
C GLY A 89 17.72 1.12 4.84
N ALA A 90 16.63 1.58 4.22
CA ALA A 90 15.76 2.63 4.75
C ALA A 90 14.67 2.07 5.68
N TYR A 91 15.08 1.34 6.72
CA TYR A 91 14.16 0.68 7.66
C TYR A 91 13.20 1.66 8.34
N GLY A 92 13.69 2.85 8.68
CA GLY A 92 12.85 3.90 9.28
C GLY A 92 11.73 4.35 8.36
N ALA A 93 12.01 4.56 7.07
CA ALA A 93 11.01 4.92 6.07
C ALA A 93 9.99 3.77 5.84
N ALA A 94 10.47 2.50 5.79
CA ALA A 94 9.61 1.33 5.68
C ALA A 94 8.65 1.23 6.86
N MET A 95 9.13 1.39 8.09
CA MET A 95 8.32 1.35 9.31
C MET A 95 7.36 2.55 9.42
N PHE A 96 7.79 3.74 9.02
CA PHE A 96 6.91 4.91 8.96
C PHE A 96 5.76 4.70 7.98
N HIS A 97 6.06 4.17 6.79
CA HIS A 97 5.02 3.86 5.82
C HIS A 97 4.09 2.72 6.30
N LEU A 98 4.62 1.72 6.98
CA LEU A 98 3.81 0.67 7.61
C LEU A 98 2.81 1.24 8.60
N PHE A 99 3.23 2.19 9.44
CA PHE A 99 2.35 2.85 10.40
C PHE A 99 1.23 3.64 9.70
N THR A 100 1.56 4.49 8.74
CA THR A 100 0.55 5.27 7.99
C THR A 100 -0.38 4.37 7.18
N HIS A 101 0.17 3.30 6.57
CA HIS A 101 -0.56 2.29 5.82
C HIS A 101 -1.64 1.61 6.65
N ALA A 102 -1.35 1.26 7.90
CA ALA A 102 -2.31 0.63 8.80
C ALA A 102 -3.61 1.45 8.92
N PHE A 103 -3.50 2.76 9.07
CA PHE A 103 -4.65 3.65 9.23
C PHE A 103 -5.45 3.84 7.95
N PHE A 104 -4.82 4.24 6.85
CA PHE A 104 -5.58 4.51 5.64
C PHE A 104 -6.13 3.23 5.00
N LYS A 105 -5.48 2.08 5.18
CA LYS A 105 -6.01 0.79 4.69
C LYS A 105 -7.19 0.31 5.53
N ALA A 106 -7.12 0.44 6.84
CA ALA A 106 -8.27 0.14 7.69
C ALA A 106 -9.47 1.01 7.29
N LEU A 107 -9.25 2.32 7.06
CA LEU A 107 -10.28 3.24 6.61
C LEU A 107 -10.88 2.82 5.26
N LEU A 108 -10.05 2.47 4.27
CA LEU A 108 -10.51 2.05 2.94
C LEU A 108 -11.31 0.74 2.99
N PHE A 109 -10.85 -0.28 3.74
CA PHE A 109 -11.56 -1.53 3.86
C PHE A 109 -12.89 -1.38 4.62
N LEU A 110 -12.91 -0.66 5.74
CA LEU A 110 -14.15 -0.42 6.49
C LEU A 110 -15.14 0.43 5.70
N GLY A 111 -14.63 1.42 4.95
CA GLY A 111 -15.43 2.21 4.02
C GLY A 111 -16.01 1.35 2.89
N ALA A 112 -15.22 0.45 2.29
CA ALA A 112 -15.71 -0.51 1.31
C ALA A 112 -16.79 -1.42 1.89
N GLY A 113 -16.64 -1.87 3.15
CA GLY A 113 -17.67 -2.63 3.84
C GLY A 113 -18.98 -1.85 3.97
N SER A 114 -18.92 -0.57 4.31
CA SER A 114 -20.09 0.31 4.38
C SER A 114 -20.76 0.46 2.99
N VAL A 115 -19.97 0.59 1.92
CA VAL A 115 -20.51 0.64 0.54
C VAL A 115 -21.20 -0.67 0.18
N ILE A 116 -20.57 -1.83 0.42
CA ILE A 116 -21.11 -3.15 0.12
C ILE A 116 -22.45 -3.37 0.84
N ILE A 117 -22.53 -3.02 2.13
CA ILE A 117 -23.79 -3.11 2.89
C ILE A 117 -24.85 -2.18 2.30
N GLY A 118 -24.48 -0.94 1.98
CA GLY A 118 -25.38 0.04 1.37
C GLY A 118 -25.86 -0.34 -0.04
N MET A 119 -25.15 -1.24 -0.72
CA MET A 119 -25.45 -1.75 -2.05
C MET A 119 -26.00 -3.21 -2.02
N HIS A 120 -26.60 -3.61 -0.92
CA HIS A 120 -27.21 -4.96 -0.77
C HIS A 120 -26.23 -6.12 -1.06
N HIS A 121 -25.02 -6.03 -0.57
CA HIS A 121 -23.90 -6.98 -0.73
C HIS A 121 -23.30 -7.08 -2.11
N GLU A 122 -23.61 -6.15 -3.03
CA GLU A 122 -22.90 -6.05 -4.30
C GLU A 122 -21.43 -5.63 -4.06
N GLN A 123 -20.48 -6.28 -4.73
CA GLN A 123 -19.05 -5.99 -4.64
C GLN A 123 -18.48 -5.45 -5.95
N ASP A 124 -19.19 -5.62 -7.07
CA ASP A 124 -18.75 -5.14 -8.37
C ASP A 124 -18.97 -3.62 -8.50
N MET A 125 -17.87 -2.90 -8.62
CA MET A 125 -17.89 -1.43 -8.72
C MET A 125 -18.61 -0.91 -9.97
N ARG A 126 -18.78 -1.73 -11.00
CA ARG A 126 -19.49 -1.33 -12.22
C ARG A 126 -20.99 -1.12 -11.99
N HIS A 127 -21.52 -1.69 -10.93
CA HIS A 127 -22.91 -1.53 -10.52
C HIS A 127 -23.12 -0.36 -9.56
N TYR A 128 -22.05 0.36 -9.18
CA TYR A 128 -22.14 1.50 -8.27
C TYR A 128 -22.44 2.80 -9.02
N GLY A 129 -23.19 3.70 -8.36
CA GLY A 129 -23.46 5.03 -8.92
C GLY A 129 -24.10 5.99 -7.91
N GLY A 130 -23.72 7.25 -7.94
CA GLY A 130 -24.34 8.33 -7.19
C GLY A 130 -24.31 8.20 -5.66
N LEU A 131 -23.39 7.42 -5.11
CA LEU A 131 -23.35 7.07 -3.68
C LEU A 131 -23.03 8.26 -2.76
N TRP A 132 -22.35 9.27 -3.25
CA TRP A 132 -21.96 10.45 -2.48
C TRP A 132 -23.16 11.18 -1.84
N ARG A 133 -24.34 11.11 -2.45
CA ARG A 133 -25.60 11.68 -1.89
C ARG A 133 -26.28 10.76 -0.91
N LYS A 134 -26.14 9.43 -1.09
CA LYS A 134 -26.84 8.43 -0.26
C LYS A 134 -26.08 8.10 1.01
N ILE A 135 -24.74 8.02 0.94
CA ILE A 135 -23.83 7.68 2.05
C ILE A 135 -22.70 8.70 2.15
N PRO A 136 -22.97 9.98 2.47
CA PRO A 136 -22.01 11.07 2.39
C PRO A 136 -20.81 10.88 3.33
N TRP A 137 -21.01 10.33 4.52
CA TRP A 137 -19.94 10.07 5.48
C TRP A 137 -18.96 9.00 4.97
N THR A 138 -19.48 7.92 4.39
CA THR A 138 -18.67 6.88 3.79
C THR A 138 -17.91 7.43 2.58
N PHE A 139 -18.57 8.25 1.77
CA PHE A 139 -17.91 8.91 0.63
C PHE A 139 -16.75 9.80 1.10
N ALA A 140 -16.94 10.63 2.11
CA ALA A 140 -15.89 11.50 2.66
C ALA A 140 -14.72 10.67 3.22
N ALA A 141 -15.00 9.60 3.96
CA ALA A 141 -14.00 8.70 4.50
C ALA A 141 -13.19 8.00 3.41
N MET A 142 -13.87 7.44 2.39
CA MET A 142 -13.22 6.79 1.25
C MET A 142 -12.37 7.78 0.45
N THR A 143 -12.85 9.01 0.23
CA THR A 143 -12.09 10.07 -0.43
C THR A 143 -10.83 10.43 0.36
N ALA A 144 -10.94 10.61 1.67
CA ALA A 144 -9.79 10.89 2.53
C ALA A 144 -8.76 9.75 2.50
N GLY A 145 -9.22 8.48 2.55
CA GLY A 145 -8.36 7.30 2.44
C GLY A 145 -7.67 7.19 1.09
N THR A 146 -8.37 7.53 0.00
CA THR A 146 -7.82 7.53 -1.35
C THR A 146 -6.77 8.64 -1.50
N LEU A 147 -7.03 9.86 -1.03
CA LEU A 147 -6.05 10.94 -1.04
C LEU A 147 -4.82 10.62 -0.17
N ALA A 148 -5.03 9.88 0.91
CA ALA A 148 -3.93 9.43 1.76
C ALA A 148 -3.04 8.39 1.07
N ILE A 149 -3.61 7.39 0.39
CA ILE A 149 -2.82 6.34 -0.27
C ILE A 149 -2.15 6.83 -1.55
N THR A 150 -2.80 7.73 -2.31
CA THR A 150 -2.19 8.32 -3.51
C THR A 150 -1.03 9.27 -3.17
N GLY A 151 -0.97 9.76 -1.92
CA GLY A 151 0.09 10.65 -1.50
C GLY A 151 -0.07 12.06 -2.05
N VAL A 152 -1.30 12.57 -2.12
CA VAL A 152 -1.55 13.95 -2.55
C VAL A 152 -0.99 14.91 -1.52
N GLY A 153 -0.17 15.86 -1.99
CA GLY A 153 0.41 16.89 -1.15
C GLY A 153 1.15 17.96 -1.95
N ILE A 154 1.47 19.06 -1.28
CA ILE A 154 2.32 20.12 -1.79
C ILE A 154 3.48 20.29 -0.81
N ALA A 155 4.69 20.10 -1.28
CA ALA A 155 5.90 20.18 -0.45
C ALA A 155 5.95 21.52 0.32
N GLY A 156 6.15 21.44 1.64
CA GLY A 156 6.25 22.61 2.51
C GLY A 156 4.93 23.28 2.91
N VAL A 157 3.78 22.86 2.37
CA VAL A 157 2.47 23.47 2.65
C VAL A 157 1.51 22.50 3.31
N PHE A 158 1.20 21.39 2.64
CA PHE A 158 0.21 20.42 3.09
C PHE A 158 0.45 19.08 2.41
N GLY A 159 0.24 17.97 3.12
CA GLY A 159 0.30 16.63 2.55
C GLY A 159 -0.49 15.63 3.39
N PHE A 160 -1.13 14.67 2.70
CA PHE A 160 -1.69 13.49 3.36
C PHE A 160 -0.56 12.55 3.82
N ALA A 161 -0.87 11.62 4.70
CA ALA A 161 0.13 10.74 5.32
C ALA A 161 0.99 9.96 4.30
N GLY A 162 0.38 9.51 3.19
CA GLY A 162 1.10 8.82 2.11
C GLY A 162 2.07 9.70 1.34
N PHE A 163 1.84 11.02 1.26
CA PHE A 163 2.79 11.95 0.67
C PHE A 163 4.14 11.86 1.37
N TYR A 164 4.16 12.09 2.67
CA TYR A 164 5.41 12.05 3.45
C TYR A 164 6.05 10.67 3.48
N SER A 165 5.26 9.61 3.64
CA SER A 165 5.78 8.26 3.83
C SER A 165 6.25 7.60 2.52
N LYS A 166 5.56 7.82 1.40
CA LYS A 166 6.00 7.33 0.08
C LYS A 166 7.19 8.09 -0.45
N ASP A 167 7.18 9.43 -0.33
CA ASP A 167 8.29 10.26 -0.77
C ASP A 167 9.57 9.87 -0.05
N ALA A 168 9.52 9.66 1.27
CA ALA A 168 10.66 9.19 2.04
C ALA A 168 11.22 7.85 1.53
N ILE A 169 10.37 6.92 1.07
CA ILE A 169 10.80 5.65 0.47
C ILE A 169 11.46 5.86 -0.89
N ILE A 170 10.83 6.66 -1.75
CA ILE A 170 11.32 6.93 -3.11
C ILE A 170 12.64 7.70 -3.05
N GLU A 171 12.74 8.71 -2.19
CA GLU A 171 13.98 9.46 -1.94
C GLU A 171 15.10 8.56 -1.41
N ALA A 172 14.81 7.66 -0.46
CA ALA A 172 15.79 6.72 0.06
C ALA A 172 16.29 5.75 -1.02
N ALA A 173 15.42 5.28 -1.90
CA ALA A 173 15.80 4.44 -3.03
C ALA A 173 16.68 5.21 -4.03
N PHE A 174 16.38 6.48 -4.29
CA PHE A 174 17.19 7.35 -5.14
C PHE A 174 18.56 7.65 -4.53
N ALA A 175 18.60 7.95 -3.24
CA ALA A 175 19.83 8.26 -2.50
C ALA A 175 20.78 7.03 -2.36
N ASN A 176 20.23 5.82 -2.47
CA ASN A 176 20.99 4.60 -2.45
C ASN A 176 21.69 4.40 -3.82
N ASN A 177 22.94 4.84 -3.95
CA ASN A 177 23.73 4.81 -5.17
C ASN A 177 24.09 3.39 -5.68
N THR A 178 23.20 2.40 -5.45
CA THR A 178 23.33 1.04 -5.96
C THR A 178 22.44 0.85 -7.19
N GLN A 179 22.81 -0.11 -8.04
CA GLN A 179 21.98 -0.47 -9.20
C GLN A 179 20.58 -0.91 -8.77
N ALA A 180 20.47 -1.66 -7.67
CA ALA A 180 19.20 -2.09 -7.13
C ALA A 180 18.33 -0.90 -6.64
N GLY A 181 18.95 0.10 -5.99
CA GLY A 181 18.28 1.33 -5.57
C GLY A 181 17.74 2.13 -6.75
N GLY A 182 18.53 2.29 -7.82
CA GLY A 182 18.09 2.97 -9.04
C GLY A 182 16.92 2.27 -9.74
N VAL A 183 16.93 0.96 -9.83
CA VAL A 183 15.79 0.17 -10.37
C VAL A 183 14.57 0.29 -9.47
N ALA A 184 14.72 0.20 -8.16
CA ALA A 184 13.63 0.35 -7.20
C ALA A 184 13.02 1.75 -7.24
N PHE A 185 13.84 2.80 -7.40
CA PHE A 185 13.37 4.17 -7.59
C PHE A 185 12.50 4.29 -8.85
N ALA A 186 13.00 3.86 -10.02
CA ALA A 186 12.26 3.94 -11.28
C ALA A 186 10.92 3.19 -11.21
N ILE A 187 10.94 1.97 -10.68
CA ILE A 187 9.73 1.15 -10.47
C ILE A 187 8.80 1.82 -9.45
N GLY A 188 9.34 2.36 -8.36
CA GLY A 188 8.56 3.05 -7.34
C GLY A 188 7.81 4.25 -7.90
N VAL A 189 8.47 5.12 -8.67
CA VAL A 189 7.82 6.26 -9.34
C VAL A 189 6.71 5.78 -10.28
N PHE A 190 6.98 4.77 -11.11
CA PHE A 190 5.97 4.25 -12.04
C PHE A 190 4.78 3.60 -11.32
N ALA A 191 5.02 2.81 -10.28
CA ALA A 191 3.96 2.21 -9.49
C ALA A 191 3.14 3.26 -8.69
N ALA A 192 3.76 4.39 -8.31
CA ALA A 192 3.04 5.51 -7.69
C ALA A 192 2.03 6.16 -8.64
N LEU A 193 2.34 6.22 -9.94
CA LEU A 193 1.41 6.73 -10.95
C LEU A 193 0.21 5.80 -11.18
N LEU A 194 0.37 4.51 -10.92
CA LEU A 194 -0.70 3.50 -11.04
C LEU A 194 -1.60 3.45 -9.78
N THR A 195 -1.15 4.02 -8.66
CA THR A 195 -1.89 4.03 -7.39
C THR A 195 -2.84 5.18 -7.31
#